data_ed2d27a3dda9f5dc2de8213bb0d2056f
#
_entry.id   ed2d27a3dda9f5dc2de8213bb0d2056f
#
_cell.length_a   1.000
_cell.length_b   1.000
_cell.length_c   1.000
_cell.angle_alpha   90.00
_cell.angle_beta   90.00
_cell.angle_gamma   90.00
#
_symmetry.space_group_name_H-M   'P 1'
#
loop_
_entity.id
_entity.type
_entity.pdbx_description
1 polymer ?
#
loop_
_entity_poly.entity_id
_entity_poly.type
_entity_poly.pdbx_seq_one_letter_code
_entity_poly.pdbx_strand_id
1 'polypeptide(L)'
;MAAGKMIFMTMSDGNAVGVYHVEPNGTRRGGLVLIQEVFGITENIKRVCDSYAAEGYEVLAPSLFDREAPGFVCGYSPEEMLKAAALAYGAPLDRRVADIQSCIDELKDKGPVFSVGYCYGGSVVWAAACRCDGLAAASSYYGKLVPEMADETPKCPTICHFGKNDTSIPMDGVEKLRAIHPDVPVYVYDAGHGFNSDRPTHRDETSAKLARERTLELFRANGG
;
A
#
# COMPACT_ATOMS: atom_id res chain seq x y z
N MET A 1 -2.86 -8.94 -21.84
CA MET A 1 -2.88 -9.04 -20.38
C MET A 1 -4.35 -9.15 -19.96
N ALA A 2 -4.70 -10.10 -19.10
CA ALA A 2 -6.05 -10.14 -18.53
C ALA A 2 -6.19 -8.92 -17.62
N ALA A 3 -7.22 -8.11 -17.84
CA ALA A 3 -7.55 -7.02 -16.93
C ALA A 3 -8.06 -7.62 -15.61
N GLY A 4 -7.69 -6.99 -14.50
CA GLY A 4 -8.21 -7.40 -13.20
C GLY A 4 -9.73 -7.22 -13.11
N LYS A 5 -10.34 -7.83 -12.12
CA LYS A 5 -11.79 -7.77 -11.87
C LYS A 5 -12.08 -7.45 -10.41
N MET A 6 -13.19 -6.78 -10.17
CA MET A 6 -13.73 -6.66 -8.80
C MET A 6 -14.38 -7.99 -8.41
N ILE A 7 -13.97 -8.50 -7.26
CA ILE A 7 -14.59 -9.64 -6.58
C ILE A 7 -15.05 -9.18 -5.19
N PHE A 8 -15.81 -10.02 -4.49
CA PHE A 8 -16.13 -9.79 -3.08
C PHE A 8 -15.44 -10.85 -2.22
N MET A 9 -14.79 -10.41 -1.15
CA MET A 9 -14.20 -11.30 -0.15
C MET A 9 -14.90 -11.05 1.19
N THR A 10 -15.15 -12.13 1.94
CA THR A 10 -15.62 -12.02 3.32
C THR A 10 -14.42 -11.78 4.23
N MET A 11 -14.39 -10.65 4.92
CA MET A 11 -13.34 -10.29 5.87
C MET A 11 -13.56 -10.97 7.22
N SER A 12 -12.57 -10.88 8.10
CA SER A 12 -12.59 -11.53 9.42
C SER A 12 -13.76 -11.12 10.32
N ASP A 13 -14.35 -9.94 10.09
CA ASP A 13 -15.52 -9.43 10.79
C ASP A 13 -16.87 -9.88 10.15
N GLY A 14 -16.83 -10.74 9.12
CA GLY A 14 -17.99 -11.24 8.38
C GLY A 14 -18.55 -10.31 7.32
N ASN A 15 -18.01 -9.11 7.14
CA ASN A 15 -18.44 -8.19 6.09
C ASN A 15 -17.86 -8.58 4.73
N ALA A 16 -18.67 -8.45 3.68
CA ALA A 16 -18.19 -8.54 2.30
C ALA A 16 -17.58 -7.21 1.88
N VAL A 17 -16.34 -7.26 1.41
CA VAL A 17 -15.57 -6.10 0.92
C VAL A 17 -15.19 -6.36 -0.53
N GLY A 18 -15.34 -5.35 -1.38
CA GLY A 18 -14.87 -5.39 -2.76
C GLY A 18 -13.34 -5.45 -2.81
N VAL A 19 -12.82 -6.32 -3.65
CA VAL A 19 -11.36 -6.49 -3.83
C VAL A 19 -11.07 -6.49 -5.33
N TYR A 20 -10.19 -5.62 -5.79
CA TYR A 20 -9.70 -5.71 -7.14
C TYR A 20 -8.65 -6.82 -7.22
N HIS A 21 -8.97 -7.89 -7.95
CA HIS A 21 -8.14 -9.07 -8.10
C HIS A 21 -7.55 -9.14 -9.49
N VAL A 22 -6.24 -9.36 -9.56
CA VAL A 22 -5.51 -9.56 -10.81
C VAL A 22 -4.67 -10.83 -10.71
N GLU A 23 -4.95 -11.77 -11.60
CA GLU A 23 -4.13 -12.97 -11.75
C GLU A 23 -2.73 -12.65 -12.28
N PRO A 24 -1.69 -13.37 -11.88
CA PRO A 24 -0.33 -13.13 -12.35
C PRO A 24 -0.21 -13.42 -13.84
N ASN A 25 0.61 -12.65 -14.53
CA ASN A 25 0.96 -12.93 -15.92
C ASN A 25 2.14 -13.92 -15.95
N GLY A 26 1.86 -15.15 -16.35
CA GLY A 26 2.87 -16.23 -16.40
C GLY A 26 3.05 -16.93 -15.05
N THR A 27 4.28 -17.32 -14.73
CA THR A 27 4.59 -18.03 -13.50
C THR A 27 4.37 -17.12 -12.28
N ARG A 28 3.57 -17.59 -11.32
CA ARG A 28 3.32 -16.87 -10.07
C ARG A 28 4.58 -16.81 -9.22
N ARG A 29 5.01 -15.61 -8.86
CA ARG A 29 6.15 -15.34 -7.96
C ARG A 29 5.72 -15.21 -6.50
N GLY A 30 4.48 -14.77 -6.25
CA GLY A 30 3.94 -14.58 -4.91
C GLY A 30 2.58 -13.89 -4.94
N GLY A 31 1.98 -13.71 -3.77
CA GLY A 31 0.82 -12.85 -3.57
C GLY A 31 1.24 -11.42 -3.25
N LEU A 32 0.45 -10.45 -3.64
CA LEU A 32 0.65 -9.05 -3.31
C LEU A 32 -0.66 -8.42 -2.81
N VAL A 33 -0.66 -7.92 -1.59
CA VAL A 33 -1.75 -7.08 -1.09
C VAL A 33 -1.38 -5.63 -1.35
N LEU A 34 -2.08 -5.00 -2.29
CA LEU A 34 -1.85 -3.61 -2.69
C LEU A 34 -2.87 -2.68 -2.05
N ILE A 35 -2.38 -1.66 -1.35
CA ILE A 35 -3.22 -0.77 -0.55
C ILE A 35 -3.38 0.58 -1.24
N GLN A 36 -4.65 0.95 -1.42
CA GLN A 36 -5.12 2.17 -2.07
C GLN A 36 -4.65 3.46 -1.38
N GLU A 37 -4.66 4.55 -2.12
CA GLU A 37 -4.64 5.91 -1.58
C GLU A 37 -6.00 6.26 -0.92
N VAL A 38 -6.15 7.46 -0.39
CA VAL A 38 -7.45 7.91 0.18
C VAL A 38 -8.59 7.97 -0.86
N PHE A 39 -8.29 7.90 -2.14
CA PHE A 39 -9.24 8.08 -3.25
C PHE A 39 -10.00 6.80 -3.64
N GLY A 40 -9.78 5.68 -2.95
CA GLY A 40 -10.39 4.37 -3.29
C GLY A 40 -9.60 3.60 -4.35
N ILE A 41 -10.24 2.56 -4.91
CA ILE A 41 -9.68 1.74 -5.99
C ILE A 41 -9.86 2.47 -7.34
N THR A 42 -9.09 3.54 -7.51
CA THR A 42 -9.10 4.37 -8.72
C THR A 42 -8.52 3.61 -9.93
N GLU A 43 -8.72 4.15 -11.13
CA GLU A 43 -8.09 3.61 -12.35
C GLU A 43 -6.55 3.63 -12.26
N ASN A 44 -5.97 4.58 -11.51
CA ASN A 44 -4.53 4.58 -11.22
C ASN A 44 -4.14 3.34 -10.40
N ILE A 45 -4.83 3.07 -9.31
CA ILE A 45 -4.57 1.90 -8.45
C ILE A 45 -4.75 0.60 -9.25
N LYS A 46 -5.78 0.48 -10.09
CA LYS A 46 -5.97 -0.68 -10.97
C LYS A 46 -4.78 -0.88 -11.91
N ARG A 47 -4.31 0.19 -12.60
CA ARG A 47 -3.11 0.12 -13.45
C ARG A 47 -1.86 -0.31 -12.67
N VAL A 48 -1.71 0.15 -11.44
CA VAL A 48 -0.59 -0.27 -10.58
C VAL A 48 -0.71 -1.76 -10.24
N CYS A 49 -1.91 -2.26 -9.90
CA CYS A 49 -2.16 -3.69 -9.69
C CYS A 49 -1.79 -4.51 -10.94
N ASP A 50 -2.30 -4.11 -12.11
CA ASP A 50 -2.02 -4.78 -13.38
C ASP A 50 -0.51 -4.79 -13.70
N SER A 51 0.21 -3.73 -13.32
CA SER A 51 1.65 -3.63 -13.52
C SER A 51 2.44 -4.58 -12.61
N TYR A 52 1.99 -4.88 -11.38
CA TYR A 52 2.59 -5.90 -10.54
C TYR A 52 2.20 -7.32 -10.99
N ALA A 53 1.00 -7.51 -11.50
CA ALA A 53 0.60 -8.77 -12.10
C ALA A 53 1.45 -9.12 -13.34
N ALA A 54 1.86 -8.12 -14.12
CA ALA A 54 2.81 -8.27 -15.23
C ALA A 54 4.21 -8.73 -14.77
N GLU A 55 4.60 -8.45 -13.52
CA GLU A 55 5.83 -8.94 -12.88
C GLU A 55 5.68 -10.37 -12.29
N GLY A 56 4.48 -10.96 -12.35
CA GLY A 56 4.22 -12.31 -11.86
C GLY A 56 3.58 -12.38 -10.48
N TYR A 57 3.08 -11.29 -9.91
CA TYR A 57 2.39 -11.31 -8.62
C TYR A 57 0.88 -11.47 -8.81
N GLU A 58 0.25 -12.36 -8.00
CA GLU A 58 -1.21 -12.38 -7.83
C GLU A 58 -1.60 -11.21 -6.92
N VAL A 59 -2.39 -10.27 -7.40
CA VAL A 59 -2.66 -9.02 -6.68
C VAL A 59 -4.07 -8.97 -6.13
N LEU A 60 -4.20 -8.68 -4.84
CA LEU A 60 -5.46 -8.31 -4.18
C LEU A 60 -5.37 -6.87 -3.67
N ALA A 61 -6.30 -6.01 -4.10
CA ALA A 61 -6.41 -4.65 -3.60
C ALA A 61 -7.80 -4.44 -2.97
N PRO A 62 -7.92 -4.52 -1.63
CA PRO A 62 -9.19 -4.37 -0.94
C PRO A 62 -9.68 -2.92 -0.95
N SER A 63 -10.98 -2.72 -1.19
CA SER A 63 -11.67 -1.43 -1.05
C SER A 63 -11.85 -1.10 0.43
N LEU A 64 -10.88 -0.45 1.04
CA LEU A 64 -10.83 -0.25 2.49
C LEU A 64 -12.02 0.53 3.07
N PHE A 65 -12.78 1.22 2.25
CA PHE A 65 -13.89 2.07 2.69
C PHE A 65 -15.27 1.45 2.44
N ASP A 66 -15.34 0.22 1.94
CA ASP A 66 -16.61 -0.39 1.51
C ASP A 66 -17.65 -0.53 2.63
N ARG A 67 -17.23 -0.62 3.89
CA ARG A 67 -18.18 -0.67 5.02
C ARG A 67 -18.91 0.64 5.25
N GLU A 68 -18.24 1.76 5.01
CA GLU A 68 -18.77 3.11 5.18
C GLU A 68 -19.36 3.66 3.88
N ALA A 69 -18.74 3.34 2.74
CA ALA A 69 -19.10 3.85 1.42
C ALA A 69 -18.76 2.80 0.34
N PRO A 70 -19.66 1.84 0.07
CA PRO A 70 -19.44 0.78 -0.91
C PRO A 70 -19.05 1.30 -2.29
N GLY A 71 -17.94 0.80 -2.84
CA GLY A 71 -17.43 1.19 -4.15
C GLY A 71 -16.92 2.64 -4.22
N PHE A 72 -16.54 3.24 -3.09
CA PHE A 72 -16.07 4.63 -3.05
C PHE A 72 -14.83 4.83 -3.92
N VAL A 73 -14.97 5.76 -4.86
CA VAL A 73 -13.88 6.31 -5.68
C VAL A 73 -14.15 7.79 -5.85
N CYS A 74 -13.14 8.62 -5.72
CA CYS A 74 -13.28 10.06 -5.92
C CYS A 74 -12.10 10.65 -6.70
N GLY A 75 -12.28 11.88 -7.14
CA GLY A 75 -11.26 12.72 -7.76
C GLY A 75 -10.48 13.54 -6.73
N TYR A 76 -9.99 14.70 -7.18
CA TYR A 76 -9.03 15.53 -6.44
C TYR A 76 -9.55 16.92 -6.09
N SER A 77 -10.86 17.18 -6.21
CA SER A 77 -11.44 18.44 -5.76
C SER A 77 -11.34 18.58 -4.23
N PRO A 78 -11.31 19.80 -3.68
CA PRO A 78 -11.25 19.99 -2.22
C PRO A 78 -12.38 19.28 -1.46
N GLU A 79 -13.60 19.26 -2.01
CA GLU A 79 -14.74 18.57 -1.40
C GLU A 79 -14.55 17.05 -1.39
N GLU A 80 -14.08 16.46 -2.50
CA GLU A 80 -13.79 15.04 -2.61
C GLU A 80 -12.66 14.64 -1.66
N MET A 81 -11.62 15.47 -1.56
CA MET A 81 -10.50 15.27 -0.63
C MET A 81 -10.97 15.22 0.83
N LEU A 82 -11.91 16.10 1.23
CA LEU A 82 -12.48 16.10 2.58
C LEU A 82 -13.27 14.80 2.85
N LYS A 83 -14.09 14.36 1.90
CA LYS A 83 -14.83 13.08 2.01
C LYS A 83 -13.88 11.89 2.11
N ALA A 84 -12.86 11.84 1.26
CA ALA A 84 -11.83 10.80 1.26
C ALA A 84 -11.08 10.76 2.59
N ALA A 85 -10.67 11.91 3.11
CA ALA A 85 -10.00 12.00 4.42
C ALA A 85 -10.92 11.55 5.56
N ALA A 86 -12.20 11.92 5.54
CA ALA A 86 -13.17 11.47 6.54
C ALA A 86 -13.32 9.94 6.55
N LEU A 87 -13.33 9.27 5.40
CA LEU A 87 -13.37 7.81 5.31
C LEU A 87 -12.05 7.17 5.78
N ALA A 88 -10.91 7.74 5.37
CA ALA A 88 -9.60 7.21 5.72
C ALA A 88 -9.32 7.27 7.24
N TYR A 89 -9.63 8.39 7.86
CA TYR A 89 -9.30 8.65 9.26
C TYR A 89 -10.50 8.54 10.22
N GLY A 90 -11.71 8.32 9.71
CA GLY A 90 -12.94 8.18 10.51
C GLY A 90 -13.17 6.81 11.10
N ALA A 91 -12.43 5.79 10.69
CA ALA A 91 -12.51 4.43 11.21
C ALA A 91 -11.18 3.98 11.83
N PRO A 92 -11.21 3.06 12.82
CA PRO A 92 -10.00 2.54 13.43
C PRO A 92 -9.06 1.89 12.40
N LEU A 93 -7.76 2.20 12.48
CA LEU A 93 -6.73 1.63 11.62
C LEU A 93 -6.68 0.10 11.73
N ASP A 94 -6.93 -0.45 12.92
CA ASP A 94 -6.94 -1.90 13.17
C ASP A 94 -7.94 -2.66 12.31
N ARG A 95 -9.07 -2.04 11.96
CA ARG A 95 -10.04 -2.64 11.03
C ARG A 95 -9.42 -2.78 9.64
N ARG A 96 -8.71 -1.76 9.18
CA ARG A 96 -8.01 -1.80 7.87
C ARG A 96 -6.91 -2.86 7.87
N VAL A 97 -6.16 -2.95 8.98
CA VAL A 97 -5.13 -3.99 9.17
C VAL A 97 -5.74 -5.40 9.15
N ALA A 98 -6.92 -5.59 9.75
CA ALA A 98 -7.63 -6.87 9.71
C ALA A 98 -8.07 -7.26 8.29
N ASP A 99 -8.45 -6.29 7.44
CA ASP A 99 -8.73 -6.55 6.02
C ASP A 99 -7.48 -7.00 5.26
N ILE A 100 -6.32 -6.40 5.58
CA ILE A 100 -5.05 -6.82 4.99
C ILE A 100 -4.71 -8.24 5.43
N GLN A 101 -4.91 -8.58 6.72
CA GLN A 101 -4.69 -9.95 7.19
C GLN A 101 -5.58 -10.95 6.45
N SER A 102 -6.86 -10.62 6.21
CA SER A 102 -7.76 -11.49 5.43
C SER A 102 -7.26 -11.71 4.00
N CYS A 103 -6.69 -10.69 3.36
CA CYS A 103 -6.08 -10.83 2.03
C CYS A 103 -4.78 -11.65 2.07
N ILE A 104 -3.97 -11.50 3.12
CA ILE A 104 -2.77 -12.32 3.33
C ILE A 104 -3.16 -13.79 3.47
N ASP A 105 -4.17 -14.08 4.29
CA ASP A 105 -4.66 -15.45 4.55
C ASP A 105 -5.16 -16.13 3.27
N GLU A 106 -5.79 -15.39 2.35
CA GLU A 106 -6.21 -15.91 1.04
C GLU A 106 -5.03 -16.27 0.12
N LEU A 107 -3.90 -15.57 0.25
CA LEU A 107 -2.76 -15.70 -0.65
C LEU A 107 -1.65 -16.64 -0.13
N LYS A 108 -1.53 -16.80 1.19
CA LYS A 108 -0.33 -17.39 1.84
C LYS A 108 -0.08 -18.86 1.52
N ASP A 109 -1.14 -19.63 1.29
CA ASP A 109 -1.01 -21.07 1.00
C ASP A 109 -0.43 -21.35 -0.40
N LYS A 110 -0.35 -20.32 -1.22
CA LYS A 110 0.18 -20.38 -2.61
C LYS A 110 1.64 -19.89 -2.72
N GLY A 111 2.30 -19.50 -1.62
CA GLY A 111 3.69 -19.00 -1.59
C GLY A 111 3.84 -17.66 -0.84
N PRO A 112 4.97 -16.96 -0.98
CA PRO A 112 5.24 -15.75 -0.23
C PRO A 112 4.21 -14.66 -0.54
N VAL A 113 3.87 -13.84 0.49
CA VAL A 113 2.94 -12.72 0.36
C VAL A 113 3.64 -11.42 0.71
N PHE A 114 3.45 -10.42 -0.12
CA PHE A 114 4.02 -9.08 0.00
C PHE A 114 2.92 -8.05 0.20
N SER A 115 3.28 -6.88 0.72
CA SER A 115 2.37 -5.74 0.76
C SER A 115 3.03 -4.47 0.24
N VAL A 116 2.29 -3.68 -0.51
CA VAL A 116 2.69 -2.34 -0.96
C VAL A 116 1.51 -1.38 -0.84
N GLY A 117 1.76 -0.16 -0.43
CA GLY A 117 0.69 0.84 -0.34
C GLY A 117 1.18 2.26 -0.49
N TYR A 118 0.26 3.12 -0.92
CA TYR A 118 0.54 4.47 -1.35
C TYR A 118 -0.24 5.49 -0.51
N CYS A 119 0.37 6.58 -0.09
CA CYS A 119 -0.26 7.63 0.71
C CYS A 119 -0.86 7.05 2.01
N TYR A 120 -2.16 7.13 2.20
CA TYR A 120 -2.85 6.45 3.30
C TYR A 120 -2.52 4.95 3.34
N GLY A 121 -2.51 4.30 2.18
CA GLY A 121 -2.11 2.89 2.06
C GLY A 121 -0.67 2.62 2.51
N GLY A 122 0.25 3.56 2.36
CA GLY A 122 1.61 3.45 2.92
C GLY A 122 1.60 3.37 4.44
N SER A 123 0.73 4.16 5.10
CA SER A 123 0.52 4.07 6.54
C SER A 123 -0.09 2.73 6.97
N VAL A 124 -1.08 2.24 6.22
CA VAL A 124 -1.71 0.94 6.48
C VAL A 124 -0.72 -0.21 6.30
N VAL A 125 0.15 -0.15 5.28
CA VAL A 125 1.22 -1.15 5.07
C VAL A 125 2.20 -1.21 6.22
N TRP A 126 2.63 -0.06 6.75
CA TRP A 126 3.49 -0.03 7.94
C TRP A 126 2.82 -0.72 9.11
N ALA A 127 1.57 -0.35 9.42
CA ALA A 127 0.81 -0.98 10.50
C ALA A 127 0.61 -2.49 10.25
N ALA A 128 0.35 -2.91 9.00
CA ALA A 128 0.23 -4.32 8.66
C ALA A 128 1.56 -5.07 8.83
N ALA A 129 2.69 -4.47 8.43
CA ALA A 129 4.01 -5.06 8.63
C ALA A 129 4.34 -5.28 10.12
N CYS A 130 3.84 -4.39 11.01
CA CYS A 130 4.02 -4.50 12.45
C CYS A 130 3.06 -5.48 13.12
N ARG A 131 1.81 -5.61 12.61
CA ARG A 131 0.71 -6.28 13.33
C ARG A 131 0.26 -7.58 12.68
N CYS A 132 0.28 -7.68 11.34
CA CYS A 132 -0.12 -8.89 10.62
C CYS A 132 0.94 -9.99 10.70
N ASP A 133 0.51 -11.22 10.43
CA ASP A 133 1.36 -12.39 10.28
C ASP A 133 1.36 -12.88 8.83
N GLY A 134 2.46 -13.47 8.38
CA GLY A 134 2.55 -14.10 7.05
C GLY A 134 3.02 -13.20 5.91
N LEU A 135 3.42 -11.94 6.18
CA LEU A 135 4.09 -11.12 5.18
C LEU A 135 5.56 -11.52 5.03
N ALA A 136 6.00 -11.74 3.80
CA ALA A 136 7.39 -11.96 3.45
C ALA A 136 8.19 -10.65 3.36
N ALA A 137 7.56 -9.57 2.88
CA ALA A 137 8.12 -8.22 2.93
C ALA A 137 7.05 -7.14 2.66
N ALA A 138 7.35 -5.89 3.02
CA ALA A 138 6.44 -4.77 2.90
C ALA A 138 7.13 -3.50 2.36
N SER A 139 6.42 -2.70 1.56
CA SER A 139 6.92 -1.45 0.99
C SER A 139 5.92 -0.31 1.18
N SER A 140 6.27 0.67 1.98
CA SER A 140 5.44 1.84 2.33
C SER A 140 5.84 3.06 1.51
N TYR A 141 4.92 3.64 0.76
CA TYR A 141 5.13 4.86 -0.02
C TYR A 141 4.44 6.05 0.64
N TYR A 142 5.22 7.04 1.00
CA TYR A 142 4.77 8.33 1.57
C TYR A 142 3.58 8.19 2.55
N GLY A 143 3.71 7.23 3.46
CA GLY A 143 2.72 6.98 4.51
C GLY A 143 2.80 8.05 5.61
N LYS A 144 1.79 8.92 5.68
CA LYS A 144 1.80 10.08 6.59
C LYS A 144 1.88 9.68 8.07
N LEU A 145 1.21 8.57 8.45
CA LEU A 145 1.16 8.12 9.84
C LEU A 145 2.38 7.27 10.24
N VAL A 146 3.27 6.91 9.31
CA VAL A 146 4.43 6.05 9.61
C VAL A 146 5.33 6.65 10.69
N PRO A 147 5.71 7.94 10.65
CA PRO A 147 6.49 8.55 11.73
C PRO A 147 5.79 8.58 13.09
N GLU A 148 4.45 8.64 13.10
CA GLU A 148 3.65 8.61 14.34
C GLU A 148 3.59 7.21 14.94
N MET A 149 3.72 6.15 14.11
CA MET A 149 3.76 4.74 14.51
C MET A 149 5.20 4.20 14.60
N ALA A 150 6.20 5.06 14.73
CA ALA A 150 7.59 4.65 14.79
C ALA A 150 7.95 3.78 16.01
N ASP A 151 7.12 3.76 17.05
CA ASP A 151 7.31 2.89 18.22
C ASP A 151 6.95 1.41 17.92
N GLU A 152 6.27 1.12 16.79
CA GLU A 152 5.94 -0.24 16.38
C GLU A 152 7.04 -0.81 15.49
N THR A 153 7.36 -2.09 15.70
CA THR A 153 8.45 -2.77 14.95
C THR A 153 7.88 -3.71 13.89
N PRO A 154 8.26 -3.56 12.61
CA PRO A 154 7.87 -4.49 11.55
C PRO A 154 8.32 -5.93 11.84
N LYS A 155 7.43 -6.91 11.59
CA LYS A 155 7.70 -8.35 11.73
C LYS A 155 8.38 -8.97 10.49
N CYS A 156 8.45 -8.21 9.39
CA CYS A 156 9.05 -8.64 8.13
C CYS A 156 9.98 -7.57 7.56
N PRO A 157 10.89 -7.92 6.64
CA PRO A 157 11.67 -6.95 5.89
C PRO A 157 10.79 -5.86 5.30
N THR A 158 11.04 -4.61 5.70
CA THR A 158 10.20 -3.47 5.32
C THR A 158 11.05 -2.32 4.82
N ILE A 159 10.61 -1.64 3.76
CA ILE A 159 11.23 -0.40 3.29
C ILE A 159 10.23 0.74 3.26
N CYS A 160 10.71 1.96 3.44
CA CYS A 160 9.90 3.17 3.38
C CYS A 160 10.44 4.14 2.32
N HIS A 161 9.53 4.76 1.57
CA HIS A 161 9.82 5.73 0.54
C HIS A 161 9.16 7.06 0.89
N PHE A 162 9.93 8.14 1.06
CA PHE A 162 9.43 9.48 1.38
C PHE A 162 9.93 10.51 0.38
N GLY A 163 9.14 11.55 0.18
CA GLY A 163 9.54 12.73 -0.57
C GLY A 163 10.15 13.78 0.37
N LYS A 164 11.32 14.33 0.02
CA LYS A 164 11.99 15.41 0.79
C LYS A 164 11.13 16.68 0.86
N ASN A 165 10.37 16.94 -0.20
CA ASN A 165 9.53 18.12 -0.37
C ASN A 165 8.05 17.86 0.00
N ASP A 166 7.77 16.75 0.71
CA ASP A 166 6.44 16.41 1.17
C ASP A 166 6.06 17.27 2.39
N THR A 167 5.21 18.27 2.17
CA THR A 167 4.76 19.18 3.25
C THR A 167 3.83 18.52 4.26
N SER A 168 3.30 17.32 3.95
CA SER A 168 2.42 16.55 4.85
C SER A 168 3.19 15.58 5.75
N ILE A 169 4.48 15.34 5.46
CA ILE A 169 5.36 14.43 6.21
C ILE A 169 6.69 15.16 6.48
N PRO A 170 6.80 15.92 7.56
CA PRO A 170 8.02 16.63 7.91
C PRO A 170 9.21 15.69 8.06
N MET A 171 10.38 16.13 7.59
CA MET A 171 11.61 15.33 7.57
C MET A 171 12.13 14.96 8.96
N ASP A 172 11.84 15.74 10.00
CA ASP A 172 12.19 15.42 11.38
C ASP A 172 11.50 14.11 11.85
N GLY A 173 10.25 13.88 11.44
CA GLY A 173 9.55 12.62 11.68
C GLY A 173 10.19 11.44 10.94
N VAL A 174 10.67 11.66 9.71
CA VAL A 174 11.38 10.64 8.92
C VAL A 174 12.74 10.31 9.55
N GLU A 175 13.47 11.30 10.03
CA GLU A 175 14.75 11.08 10.72
C GLU A 175 14.57 10.39 12.07
N LYS A 176 13.48 10.70 12.80
CA LYS A 176 13.10 9.96 14.02
C LYS A 176 12.86 8.48 13.70
N LEU A 177 12.11 8.17 12.65
CA LEU A 177 11.87 6.79 12.20
C LEU A 177 13.19 6.06 11.92
N ARG A 178 14.12 6.69 11.20
CA ARG A 178 15.46 6.12 10.93
C ARG A 178 16.26 5.85 12.19
N ALA A 179 16.16 6.73 13.17
CA ALA A 179 16.90 6.58 14.42
C ALA A 179 16.36 5.41 15.27
N ILE A 180 15.04 5.19 15.25
CA ILE A 180 14.39 4.09 15.98
C ILE A 180 14.59 2.75 15.26
N HIS A 181 14.54 2.75 13.92
CA HIS A 181 14.66 1.56 13.09
C HIS A 181 15.87 1.64 12.13
N PRO A 182 17.11 1.54 12.61
CA PRO A 182 18.30 1.63 11.77
C PRO A 182 18.39 0.51 10.73
N ASP A 183 17.73 -0.62 10.96
CA ASP A 183 17.69 -1.78 10.06
C ASP A 183 16.58 -1.69 9.00
N VAL A 184 15.68 -0.69 9.09
CA VAL A 184 14.66 -0.43 8.07
C VAL A 184 15.20 0.57 7.05
N PRO A 185 15.39 0.18 5.77
CA PRO A 185 15.80 1.12 4.74
C PRO A 185 14.74 2.19 4.51
N VAL A 186 15.09 3.45 4.79
CA VAL A 186 14.26 4.62 4.56
C VAL A 186 14.86 5.44 3.43
N TYR A 187 14.23 5.42 2.27
CA TYR A 187 14.64 6.15 1.07
C TYR A 187 13.94 7.51 0.99
N VAL A 188 14.71 8.56 0.76
CA VAL A 188 14.21 9.92 0.58
C VAL A 188 14.55 10.40 -0.82
N TYR A 189 13.53 10.90 -1.53
CA TYR A 189 13.59 11.35 -2.91
C TYR A 189 13.44 12.87 -2.99
N ASP A 190 14.02 13.51 -3.99
CA ASP A 190 13.80 14.93 -4.25
C ASP A 190 12.44 15.16 -4.95
N ALA A 191 11.38 14.85 -4.23
CA ALA A 191 10.01 14.83 -4.71
C ALA A 191 9.04 15.24 -3.59
N GLY A 192 7.80 15.54 -3.97
CA GLY A 192 6.71 15.84 -3.03
C GLY A 192 5.86 14.62 -2.68
N HIS A 193 4.74 14.85 -1.97
CA HIS A 193 3.76 13.82 -1.67
C HIS A 193 3.15 13.23 -2.94
N GLY A 194 2.95 11.93 -2.99
CA GLY A 194 2.30 11.27 -4.12
C GLY A 194 3.16 11.20 -5.39
N PHE A 195 4.50 11.23 -5.27
CA PHE A 195 5.41 11.19 -6.43
C PHE A 195 5.23 9.96 -7.33
N ASN A 196 4.59 8.89 -6.85
CA ASN A 196 4.25 7.70 -7.65
C ASN A 196 2.82 7.74 -8.23
N SER A 197 2.01 8.76 -7.92
CA SER A 197 0.65 8.87 -8.46
C SER A 197 0.65 9.25 -9.95
N ASP A 198 -0.49 9.12 -10.64
CA ASP A 198 -0.65 9.57 -12.02
C ASP A 198 -1.01 11.07 -12.14
N ARG A 199 -1.05 11.79 -11.02
CA ARG A 199 -1.33 13.23 -10.99
C ARG A 199 -0.16 14.01 -11.57
N PRO A 200 -0.31 14.74 -12.68
CA PRO A 200 0.81 15.40 -13.37
C PRO A 200 1.60 16.39 -12.49
N THR A 201 0.92 17.01 -11.51
CA THR A 201 1.54 17.98 -10.58
C THR A 201 2.27 17.32 -9.40
N HIS A 202 2.14 16.01 -9.20
CA HIS A 202 2.71 15.27 -8.08
C HIS A 202 3.73 14.23 -8.55
N ARG A 203 3.49 13.65 -9.73
CA ARG A 203 4.34 12.59 -10.25
C ARG A 203 5.75 13.07 -10.50
N ASP A 204 6.72 12.34 -9.95
CA ASP A 204 8.13 12.42 -10.29
C ASP A 204 8.58 11.07 -10.86
N GLU A 205 8.83 11.04 -12.16
CA GLU A 205 9.09 9.80 -12.88
C GLU A 205 10.36 9.10 -12.40
N THR A 206 11.40 9.88 -12.12
CA THR A 206 12.70 9.35 -11.66
C THR A 206 12.56 8.70 -10.29
N SER A 207 11.92 9.40 -9.35
CA SER A 207 11.66 8.88 -8.00
C SER A 207 10.72 7.69 -8.01
N ALA A 208 9.65 7.73 -8.81
CA ALA A 208 8.69 6.64 -8.94
C ALA A 208 9.35 5.37 -9.48
N LYS A 209 10.16 5.48 -10.53
CA LYS A 209 10.90 4.36 -11.10
C LYS A 209 11.86 3.74 -10.10
N LEU A 210 12.69 4.55 -9.46
CA LEU A 210 13.69 4.08 -8.50
C LEU A 210 13.04 3.44 -7.26
N ALA A 211 11.94 4.02 -6.75
CA ALA A 211 11.20 3.44 -5.64
C ALA A 211 10.59 2.08 -6.01
N ARG A 212 10.04 1.96 -7.24
CA ARG A 212 9.51 0.68 -7.73
C ARG A 212 10.60 -0.38 -7.89
N GLU A 213 11.77 -0.03 -8.44
CA GLU A 213 12.91 -0.93 -8.56
C GLU A 213 13.31 -1.49 -7.20
N ARG A 214 13.47 -0.64 -6.18
CA ARG A 214 13.78 -1.04 -4.80
C ARG A 214 12.71 -1.93 -4.18
N THR A 215 11.44 -1.65 -4.45
CA THR A 215 10.33 -2.51 -4.00
C THR A 215 10.39 -3.90 -4.61
N LEU A 216 10.61 -4.00 -5.92
CA LEU A 216 10.73 -5.28 -6.61
C LEU A 216 12.00 -6.04 -6.18
N GLU A 217 13.11 -5.35 -5.95
CA GLU A 217 14.34 -5.94 -5.39
C GLU A 217 14.08 -6.54 -4.01
N LEU A 218 13.39 -5.80 -3.12
CA LEU A 218 13.00 -6.31 -1.81
C LEU A 218 12.15 -7.58 -1.94
N PHE A 219 11.14 -7.59 -2.81
CA PHE A 219 10.26 -8.74 -2.98
C PHE A 219 11.01 -9.95 -3.53
N ARG A 220 11.89 -9.77 -4.53
CA ARG A 220 12.74 -10.84 -5.08
C ARG A 220 13.72 -11.40 -4.03
N ALA A 221 14.29 -10.56 -3.19
CA ALA A 221 15.19 -10.98 -2.12
C ALA A 221 14.48 -11.82 -1.03
N ASN A 222 13.14 -11.75 -0.96
CA ASN A 222 12.31 -12.45 0.01
C ASN A 222 11.38 -13.50 -0.61
N GLY A 223 11.77 -14.07 -1.76
CA GLY A 223 11.12 -15.22 -2.37
C GLY A 223 10.14 -14.91 -3.50
N GLY A 224 10.07 -13.64 -3.96
CA GLY A 224 9.20 -13.17 -5.05
C GLY A 224 9.83 -13.18 -6.44
#